data_a5daa47b0077a760bd409c5ee42def7d
#
_entry.id   a5daa47b0077a760bd409c5ee42def7d
#
_cell.length_a   1.000
_cell.length_b   1.000
_cell.length_c   1.000
_cell.angle_alpha   90.00
_cell.angle_beta   90.00
_cell.angle_gamma   90.00
#
_symmetry.space_group_name_H-M   'P 1'
#
loop_
_entity.id
_entity.type
_entity.pdbx_description
1 polymer ?
#
loop_
_entity_poly.entity_id
_entity_poly.type
_entity_poly.pdbx_seq_one_letter_code
_entity_poly.pdbx_strand_id
1 'polypeptide(L)'
;MKITDIVEKPIFRTKIKSADVKIPEMIIGYFLAPFCAMLANSIFGAYLNRYYVDVLGWTKFGAFATLLPVVSVIFVILGNLMIGRWIDNTRTSQGKARPYLLLAVPMVVVAVILLFMTPKEGSNAVQMIWIAVSYNLYYAVAY
;
A
#
# COMPACT_ATOMS: atom_id res chain seq x y z
N MET A 1 -0.97 -4.48 23.05
CA MET A 1 -2.28 -4.30 22.39
C MET A 1 -2.22 -5.08 21.08
N LYS A 2 -3.00 -6.16 20.94
CA LYS A 2 -2.99 -6.95 19.70
C LYS A 2 -3.85 -6.23 18.64
N ILE A 3 -3.47 -6.32 17.38
CA ILE A 3 -4.23 -5.72 16.25
C ILE A 3 -5.68 -6.23 16.25
N THR A 4 -5.89 -7.47 16.68
CA THR A 4 -7.20 -8.09 16.86
C THR A 4 -8.11 -7.33 17.81
N ASP A 5 -7.56 -6.71 18.87
CA ASP A 5 -8.34 -6.00 19.89
C ASP A 5 -8.92 -4.68 19.35
N ILE A 6 -8.29 -4.11 18.32
CA ILE A 6 -8.75 -2.86 17.66
C ILE A 6 -10.01 -3.14 16.84
N VAL A 7 -10.04 -4.28 16.14
CA VAL A 7 -11.14 -4.66 15.24
C VAL A 7 -12.40 -5.04 16.01
N GLU A 8 -12.24 -5.51 17.26
CA GLU A 8 -13.35 -5.88 18.12
C GLU A 8 -14.04 -4.70 18.83
N LYS A 9 -13.44 -3.48 18.74
CA LYS A 9 -14.06 -2.27 19.28
C LYS A 9 -15.39 -1.97 18.57
N PRO A 10 -16.40 -1.43 19.28
CA PRO A 10 -17.74 -1.20 18.74
C PRO A 10 -17.75 -0.26 17.51
N ILE A 11 -16.77 0.64 17.41
CA ILE A 11 -16.63 1.59 16.29
C ILE A 11 -16.28 0.86 14.98
N PHE A 12 -15.48 -0.21 15.05
CA PHE A 12 -15.01 -0.95 13.87
C PHE A 12 -15.82 -2.22 13.59
N ARG A 13 -16.75 -2.57 14.49
CA ARG A 13 -17.57 -3.78 14.38
C ARG A 13 -18.64 -3.61 13.32
N THR A 14 -18.61 -4.45 12.28
CA THR A 14 -19.70 -4.51 11.29
C THR A 14 -20.90 -5.30 11.81
N LYS A 15 -22.08 -4.84 11.43
CA LYS A 15 -23.33 -5.57 11.64
C LYS A 15 -23.65 -6.52 10.47
N ILE A 16 -22.97 -6.36 9.34
CA ILE A 16 -23.19 -7.15 8.12
C ILE A 16 -22.49 -8.50 8.29
N LYS A 17 -23.23 -9.59 8.13
CA LYS A 17 -22.71 -10.94 8.04
C LYS A 17 -22.60 -11.33 6.57
N SER A 18 -21.62 -12.16 6.21
CA SER A 18 -21.39 -12.59 4.83
C SER A 18 -22.60 -13.25 4.15
N ALA A 19 -23.48 -13.88 4.93
CA ALA A 19 -24.72 -14.48 4.43
C ALA A 19 -25.83 -13.47 4.14
N ASP A 20 -25.74 -12.25 4.67
CA ASP A 20 -26.79 -11.23 4.62
C ASP A 20 -26.41 -10.06 3.70
N VAL A 21 -25.37 -10.19 2.88
CA VAL A 21 -24.89 -9.12 1.99
C VAL A 21 -25.89 -8.95 0.84
N LYS A 22 -26.44 -7.73 0.71
CA LYS A 22 -27.35 -7.37 -0.37
C LYS A 22 -26.59 -7.03 -1.65
N ILE A 23 -27.23 -7.21 -2.80
CA ILE A 23 -26.65 -6.91 -4.13
C ILE A 23 -26.02 -5.51 -4.21
N PRO A 24 -26.65 -4.39 -3.77
CA PRO A 24 -26.02 -3.07 -3.85
C PRO A 24 -24.77 -2.94 -2.98
N GLU A 25 -24.72 -3.60 -1.82
CA GLU A 25 -23.54 -3.61 -0.95
C GLU A 25 -22.37 -4.39 -1.60
N MET A 26 -22.69 -5.46 -2.31
CA MET A 26 -21.73 -6.23 -3.08
C MET A 26 -21.15 -5.41 -4.24
N ILE A 27 -21.98 -4.69 -4.98
CA ILE A 27 -21.52 -3.81 -6.08
C ILE A 27 -20.61 -2.70 -5.55
N ILE A 28 -20.98 -2.05 -4.47
CA ILE A 28 -20.15 -0.98 -3.88
C ILE A 28 -18.83 -1.53 -3.36
N GLY A 29 -18.84 -2.65 -2.64
CA GLY A 29 -17.65 -3.22 -2.02
C GLY A 29 -16.70 -3.89 -3.02
N TYR A 30 -17.23 -4.70 -3.95
CA TYR A 30 -16.40 -5.51 -4.84
C TYR A 30 -16.13 -4.88 -6.21
N PHE A 31 -16.92 -3.94 -6.63
CA PHE A 31 -16.73 -3.29 -7.93
C PHE A 31 -16.27 -1.85 -7.79
N LEU A 32 -17.05 -1.01 -7.12
CA LEU A 32 -16.78 0.43 -7.07
C LEU A 32 -15.52 0.75 -6.25
N ALA A 33 -15.31 0.11 -5.11
CA ALA A 33 -14.16 0.37 -4.25
C ALA A 33 -12.82 -0.03 -4.92
N PRO A 34 -12.65 -1.25 -5.49
CA PRO A 34 -11.44 -1.60 -6.25
C PRO A 34 -11.24 -0.73 -7.49
N PHE A 35 -12.31 -0.36 -8.20
CA PHE A 35 -12.23 0.51 -9.37
C PHE A 35 -11.69 1.89 -8.99
N CYS A 36 -12.21 2.52 -7.94
CA CYS A 36 -11.71 3.80 -7.45
C CYS A 36 -10.26 3.70 -6.95
N ALA A 37 -9.91 2.60 -6.29
CA ALA A 37 -8.54 2.36 -5.84
C ALA A 37 -7.56 2.23 -7.02
N MET A 38 -7.93 1.53 -8.08
CA MET A 38 -7.11 1.44 -9.30
C MET A 38 -6.94 2.77 -10.01
N LEU A 39 -8.00 3.57 -10.12
CA LEU A 39 -7.93 4.93 -10.68
C LEU A 39 -7.00 5.81 -9.86
N ALA A 40 -7.16 5.83 -8.54
CA ALA A 40 -6.31 6.59 -7.64
C ALA A 40 -4.85 6.17 -7.76
N ASN A 41 -4.56 4.87 -7.83
CA ASN A 41 -3.21 4.36 -7.98
C ASN A 41 -2.58 4.74 -9.33
N SER A 42 -3.34 4.72 -10.43
CA SER A 42 -2.86 5.13 -11.75
C SER A 42 -2.52 6.61 -11.80
N ILE A 43 -3.37 7.47 -11.24
CA ILE A 43 -3.12 8.91 -11.13
C ILE A 43 -1.88 9.17 -10.27
N PHE A 44 -1.81 8.50 -9.11
CA PHE A 44 -0.68 8.61 -8.20
C PHE A 44 0.63 8.20 -8.86
N GLY A 45 0.66 7.08 -9.58
CA GLY A 45 1.84 6.60 -10.31
C GLY A 45 2.32 7.59 -11.38
N ALA A 46 1.41 8.23 -12.11
CA ALA A 46 1.74 9.25 -13.10
C ALA A 46 2.36 10.50 -12.45
N TYR A 47 1.79 10.99 -11.35
CA TYR A 47 2.34 12.13 -10.59
C TYR A 47 3.68 11.80 -9.93
N LEU A 48 3.84 10.60 -9.39
CA LEU A 48 5.09 10.15 -8.77
C LEU A 48 6.23 10.12 -9.79
N ASN A 49 5.96 9.57 -10.99
CA ASN A 49 6.95 9.54 -12.06
C ASN A 49 7.38 10.96 -12.48
N ARG A 50 6.43 11.87 -12.62
CA ARG A 50 6.71 13.26 -12.93
C ARG A 50 7.50 13.96 -11.82
N TYR A 51 7.18 13.72 -10.56
CA TYR A 51 7.94 14.24 -9.43
C TYR A 51 9.41 13.78 -9.46
N TYR A 52 9.65 12.53 -9.77
CA TYR A 52 11.00 12.00 -9.87
C TYR A 52 11.78 12.63 -11.04
N VAL A 53 11.16 12.83 -12.19
CA VAL A 53 11.81 13.41 -13.36
C VAL A 53 12.05 14.92 -13.18
N ASP A 54 11.02 15.66 -12.82
CA ASP A 54 11.04 17.14 -12.83
C ASP A 54 11.70 17.73 -11.58
N VAL A 55 11.48 17.11 -10.41
CA VAL A 55 11.93 17.65 -9.11
C VAL A 55 13.27 17.07 -8.68
N LEU A 56 13.48 15.76 -8.85
CA LEU A 56 14.70 15.09 -8.43
C LEU A 56 15.74 14.95 -9.55
N GLY A 57 15.38 15.30 -10.78
CA GLY A 57 16.27 15.19 -11.93
C GLY A 57 16.68 13.75 -12.22
N TRP A 58 15.73 12.84 -12.20
CA TRP A 58 15.94 11.40 -12.30
C TRP A 58 16.67 10.94 -13.58
N THR A 59 16.75 11.78 -14.60
CA THR A 59 17.58 11.53 -15.78
C THR A 59 19.04 11.24 -15.42
N LYS A 60 19.51 11.70 -14.24
CA LYS A 60 20.84 11.39 -13.69
C LYS A 60 20.99 9.93 -13.21
N PHE A 61 19.88 9.23 -12.97
CA PHE A 61 19.84 7.89 -12.39
C PHE A 61 19.28 6.85 -13.37
N GLY A 62 19.39 7.05 -14.68
CA GLY A 62 18.68 6.30 -15.72
C GLY A 62 18.60 4.77 -15.52
N ALA A 63 19.71 4.09 -15.23
CA ALA A 63 19.72 2.65 -14.97
C ALA A 63 18.96 2.28 -13.67
N PHE A 64 19.10 3.08 -12.62
CA PHE A 64 18.41 2.84 -11.35
C PHE A 64 16.89 2.99 -11.51
N ALA A 65 16.44 4.00 -12.25
CA ALA A 65 15.03 4.24 -12.55
C ALA A 65 14.37 3.06 -13.26
N THR A 66 15.09 2.42 -14.16
CA THR A 66 14.60 1.26 -14.91
C THR A 66 14.64 -0.03 -14.07
N LEU A 67 15.65 -0.20 -13.24
CA LEU A 67 15.82 -1.40 -12.43
C LEU A 67 14.94 -1.41 -11.18
N LEU A 68 14.63 -0.26 -10.61
CA LEU A 68 13.85 -0.16 -9.37
C LEU A 68 12.50 -0.88 -9.45
N PRO A 69 11.63 -0.67 -10.46
CA PRO A 69 10.37 -1.38 -10.58
C PRO A 69 10.55 -2.89 -10.70
N VAL A 70 11.57 -3.34 -11.43
CA VAL A 70 11.85 -4.78 -11.65
C VAL A 70 12.26 -5.45 -10.34
N VAL A 71 13.18 -4.86 -9.60
CA VAL A 71 13.62 -5.37 -8.30
C VAL A 71 12.48 -5.31 -7.27
N SER A 72 11.67 -4.26 -7.32
CA SER A 72 10.53 -4.10 -6.41
C SER A 72 9.48 -5.19 -6.55
N VAL A 73 9.27 -5.76 -7.74
CA VAL A 73 8.35 -6.89 -7.94
C VAL A 73 8.74 -8.08 -7.05
N ILE A 74 10.01 -8.37 -6.91
CA ILE A 74 10.50 -9.47 -6.06
C ILE A 74 10.14 -9.21 -4.59
N PHE A 75 10.37 -8.00 -4.10
CA PHE A 75 10.02 -7.61 -2.73
C PHE A 75 8.51 -7.64 -2.48
N VAL A 76 7.70 -7.21 -3.46
CA VAL A 76 6.23 -7.26 -3.38
C VAL A 76 5.75 -8.71 -3.29
N ILE A 77 6.28 -9.62 -4.12
CA ILE A 77 5.92 -11.06 -4.09
C ILE A 77 6.27 -11.65 -2.71
N LEU A 78 7.48 -11.42 -2.21
CA LEU A 78 7.90 -11.92 -0.90
C LEU A 78 7.05 -11.35 0.22
N GLY A 79 6.76 -10.04 0.18
CA GLY A 79 5.89 -9.36 1.13
C GLY A 79 4.48 -9.96 1.15
N ASN A 80 3.88 -10.17 0.00
CA ASN A 80 2.54 -10.75 -0.13
C ASN A 80 2.49 -12.19 0.40
N LEU A 81 3.51 -13.01 0.15
CA LEU A 81 3.58 -14.36 0.70
C LEU A 81 3.68 -14.35 2.25
N MET A 82 4.45 -13.43 2.82
CA MET A 82 4.56 -13.29 4.28
C MET A 82 3.25 -12.79 4.89
N ILE A 83 2.66 -11.75 4.32
CA ILE A 83 1.39 -11.18 4.80
C ILE A 83 0.26 -12.20 4.64
N GLY A 84 0.20 -12.93 3.53
CA GLY A 84 -0.77 -14.00 3.32
C GLY A 84 -0.73 -15.05 4.43
N ARG A 85 0.46 -15.51 4.82
CA ARG A 85 0.62 -16.44 5.94
C ARG A 85 0.16 -15.85 7.28
N TRP A 86 0.41 -14.57 7.53
CA TRP A 86 -0.06 -13.90 8.74
C TRP A 86 -1.59 -13.77 8.76
N ILE A 87 -2.20 -13.39 7.64
CA ILE A 87 -3.66 -13.31 7.48
C ILE A 87 -4.29 -14.69 7.73
N ASP A 88 -3.72 -15.75 7.17
CA ASP A 88 -4.26 -17.11 7.31
C ASP A 88 -4.21 -17.63 8.76
N ASN A 89 -3.18 -17.25 9.49
CA ASN A 89 -3.03 -17.62 10.92
C ASN A 89 -3.88 -16.75 11.86
N THR A 90 -4.43 -15.63 11.37
CA THR A 90 -5.21 -14.72 12.19
C THR A 90 -6.67 -15.18 12.25
N ARG A 91 -7.22 -15.21 13.47
CA ARG A 91 -8.62 -15.53 13.74
C ARG A 91 -9.26 -14.38 14.49
N THR A 92 -10.21 -13.71 13.85
CA THR A 92 -11.04 -12.67 14.48
C THR A 92 -12.52 -12.97 14.27
N SER A 93 -13.38 -12.45 15.14
CA SER A 93 -14.84 -12.58 15.04
C SER A 93 -15.41 -11.97 13.74
N GLN A 94 -14.66 -11.11 13.07
CA GLN A 94 -15.07 -10.36 11.87
C GLN A 94 -14.31 -10.76 10.59
N GLY A 95 -13.64 -11.92 10.62
CA GLY A 95 -12.85 -12.41 9.50
C GLY A 95 -11.35 -12.16 9.62
N LYS A 96 -10.56 -12.82 8.78
CA LYS A 96 -9.09 -12.85 8.87
C LYS A 96 -8.43 -11.57 8.35
N ALA A 97 -8.95 -10.99 7.27
CA ALA A 97 -8.31 -9.90 6.54
C ALA A 97 -8.57 -8.50 7.13
N ARG A 98 -9.69 -8.31 7.84
CA ARG A 98 -10.12 -6.98 8.29
C ARG A 98 -9.13 -6.22 9.17
N PRO A 99 -8.45 -6.83 10.16
CA PRO A 99 -7.46 -6.11 10.96
C PRO A 99 -6.29 -5.57 10.12
N TYR A 100 -5.89 -6.31 9.08
CA TYR A 100 -4.82 -5.90 8.18
C TYR A 100 -5.24 -4.76 7.26
N LEU A 101 -6.47 -4.78 6.76
CA LEU A 101 -7.01 -3.67 5.97
C LEU A 101 -7.08 -2.37 6.77
N LEU A 102 -7.50 -2.42 8.04
CA LEU A 102 -7.51 -1.26 8.91
C LEU A 102 -6.10 -0.72 9.21
N LEU A 103 -5.11 -1.61 9.30
CA LEU A 103 -3.71 -1.22 9.47
C LEU A 103 -3.10 -0.66 8.17
N ALA A 104 -3.48 -1.20 7.03
CA ALA A 104 -2.98 -0.77 5.72
C ALA A 104 -3.29 0.71 5.44
N VAL A 105 -4.47 1.20 5.82
CA VAL A 105 -4.87 2.60 5.58
C VAL A 105 -3.86 3.61 6.13
N PRO A 106 -3.52 3.64 7.44
CA PRO A 106 -2.52 4.57 7.95
C PRO A 106 -1.12 4.29 7.40
N MET A 107 -0.76 3.04 7.13
CA MET A 107 0.53 2.70 6.55
C MET A 107 0.69 3.23 5.12
N VAL A 108 -0.34 3.15 4.29
CA VAL A 108 -0.34 3.75 2.93
C VAL A 108 -0.13 5.26 3.02
N VAL A 109 -0.83 5.94 3.92
CA VAL A 109 -0.66 7.40 4.11
C VAL A 109 0.79 7.75 4.47
N VAL A 110 1.39 7.03 5.42
CA VAL A 110 2.79 7.23 5.80
C VAL A 110 3.73 6.94 4.63
N ALA A 111 3.52 5.86 3.88
CA ALA A 111 4.34 5.51 2.73
C ALA A 111 4.27 6.57 1.63
N VAL A 112 3.07 7.12 1.35
CA VAL A 112 2.89 8.22 0.39
C VAL A 112 3.65 9.47 0.84
N ILE A 113 3.55 9.85 2.11
CA ILE A 113 4.30 11.00 2.64
C ILE A 113 5.81 10.79 2.46
N LEU A 114 6.32 9.61 2.81
CA LEU A 114 7.75 9.29 2.67
C LEU A 114 8.23 9.35 1.22
N LEU A 115 7.40 8.97 0.24
CA LEU A 115 7.73 9.05 -1.18
C LEU A 115 7.99 10.48 -1.64
N PHE A 116 7.20 11.44 -1.15
CA PHE A 116 7.35 12.86 -1.54
C PHE A 116 8.31 13.65 -0.63
N MET A 117 8.75 13.09 0.49
CA MET A 117 9.72 13.70 1.40
C MET A 117 11.17 13.30 1.09
N THR A 118 11.50 13.01 -0.17
CA THR A 118 12.88 12.67 -0.56
C THR A 118 13.82 13.84 -0.27
N PRO A 119 14.92 13.63 0.46
CA PRO A 119 15.87 14.70 0.80
C PRO A 119 16.57 15.21 -0.46
N LYS A 120 16.37 16.50 -0.77
CA LYS A 120 16.93 17.14 -1.99
C LYS A 120 18.42 17.45 -1.83
N GLU A 121 18.89 17.70 -0.60
CA GLU A 121 20.26 18.12 -0.28
C GLU A 121 21.20 16.93 0.06
N GLY A 122 20.69 15.70 -0.02
CA GLY A 122 21.47 14.49 0.25
C GLY A 122 22.39 14.10 -0.92
N SER A 123 23.40 13.28 -0.61
CA SER A 123 24.19 12.66 -1.69
C SER A 123 23.29 11.77 -2.58
N ASN A 124 23.71 11.56 -3.84
CA ASN A 124 22.96 10.73 -4.79
C ASN A 124 22.66 9.33 -4.23
N ALA A 125 23.57 8.75 -3.45
CA ALA A 125 23.37 7.47 -2.81
C ALA A 125 22.25 7.50 -1.75
N VAL A 126 22.18 8.53 -0.93
CA VAL A 126 21.13 8.70 0.08
C VAL A 126 19.76 8.86 -0.59
N GLN A 127 19.67 9.62 -1.67
CA GLN A 127 18.44 9.78 -2.44
C GLN A 127 17.98 8.45 -3.04
N MET A 128 18.89 7.68 -3.65
CA MET A 128 18.58 6.37 -4.22
C MET A 128 18.07 5.39 -3.16
N ILE A 129 18.72 5.32 -2.00
CA ILE A 129 18.30 4.45 -0.90
C ILE A 129 16.93 4.87 -0.38
N TRP A 130 16.71 6.17 -0.18
CA TRP A 130 15.44 6.70 0.29
C TRP A 130 14.29 6.36 -0.67
N ILE A 131 14.49 6.59 -1.97
CA ILE A 131 13.53 6.28 -3.01
C ILE A 131 13.24 4.76 -3.04
N ALA A 132 14.30 3.93 -3.00
CA ALA A 132 14.12 2.48 -3.01
C ALA A 132 13.31 1.99 -1.82
N VAL A 133 13.60 2.47 -0.61
CA VAL A 133 12.90 2.06 0.61
C VAL A 133 11.45 2.55 0.61
N SER A 134 11.20 3.83 0.33
CA SER A 134 9.86 4.41 0.33
C SER A 134 8.98 3.83 -0.79
N TYR A 135 9.54 3.59 -1.97
CA TYR A 135 8.86 2.95 -3.09
C TYR A 135 8.43 1.51 -2.75
N ASN A 136 9.35 0.71 -2.24
CA ASN A 136 9.04 -0.67 -1.85
C ASN A 136 8.06 -0.72 -0.67
N LEU A 137 8.15 0.19 0.29
CA LEU A 137 7.20 0.28 1.40
C LEU A 137 5.79 0.59 0.89
N TYR A 138 5.66 1.55 -0.04
CA TYR A 138 4.37 1.88 -0.65
C TYR A 138 3.76 0.67 -1.37
N TYR A 139 4.52 0.03 -2.26
CA TYR A 139 4.00 -1.10 -3.02
C TYR A 139 3.73 -2.34 -2.16
N ALA A 140 4.51 -2.59 -1.12
CA ALA A 140 4.26 -3.69 -0.19
C ALA A 140 2.97 -3.52 0.64
N VAL A 141 2.52 -2.26 0.83
CA VAL A 141 1.29 -1.97 1.62
C VAL A 141 0.08 -1.74 0.71
N ALA A 142 0.29 -1.24 -0.51
CA ALA A 142 -0.78 -0.92 -1.46
C ALA A 142 -1.26 -2.15 -2.25
N TYR A 143 -0.45 -3.19 -2.36
CA TYR A 143 -0.71 -4.44 -3.09
C TYR A 143 -0.65 -5.67 -2.19
#